data_cdbfe01ec7fe73eaef64fec283a1d8e5
#
_entry.id   cdbfe01ec7fe73eaef64fec283a1d8e5
#
_cell.length_a   1.000
_cell.length_b   1.000
_cell.length_c   1.000
_cell.angle_alpha   90.00
_cell.angle_beta   90.00
_cell.angle_gamma   90.00
#
_symmetry.space_group_name_H-M   'P 1'
#
loop_
_entity.id
_entity.type
_entity.pdbx_description
1 polymer ?
#
loop_
_entity_poly.entity_id
_entity_poly.type
_entity_poly.pdbx_seq_one_letter_code
_entity_poly.pdbx_strand_id
1 'polypeptide(L)'
;MKNHLLVSTALVAVTGLLGGCVTSTVDEMVFNTPTLESMEDASVVILGRRHASDYETEPDFIKCVGDHVSRGNRDVEIIGELDFMNALYPWFEPRTAPLRPADIDRLLLQPPVAEKLANLKTEYMIWIDGSTVQTNASGSMSCGVGPGGAGCFGFGTWGNDSDYEATIWDFTDKAEVGRVSTSTSGQSYMPAVVVPIPIIAPVKGTACDSLGDQLLQFLSSGY
;
A
#
# COMPACT_ATOMS: atom_id res chain seq x y z
N MET A 1 -1.22 36.17 35.69
CA MET A 1 -2.09 35.62 34.64
C MET A 1 -1.63 35.87 33.21
N LYS A 2 -0.86 36.89 32.87
CA LYS A 2 -0.35 37.13 31.49
C LYS A 2 0.76 36.15 31.03
N ASN A 3 1.57 35.61 31.93
CA ASN A 3 2.70 34.74 31.58
C ASN A 3 2.27 33.29 31.23
N HIS A 4 1.14 32.82 31.78
CA HIS A 4 0.62 31.48 31.45
C HIS A 4 0.02 31.41 30.04
N LEU A 5 -0.53 32.54 29.54
CA LEU A 5 -1.12 32.61 28.21
C LEU A 5 -0.05 32.56 27.11
N LEU A 6 1.10 33.19 27.33
CA LEU A 6 2.21 33.19 26.37
C LEU A 6 2.90 31.85 26.27
N VAL A 7 3.02 31.11 27.37
CA VAL A 7 3.62 29.75 27.38
C VAL A 7 2.71 28.76 26.69
N SER A 8 1.38 28.83 26.90
CA SER A 8 0.41 27.96 26.22
C SER A 8 0.36 28.20 24.70
N THR A 9 0.45 29.48 24.26
CA THR A 9 0.44 29.81 22.83
C THR A 9 1.72 29.35 22.12
N ALA A 10 2.88 29.42 22.79
CA ALA A 10 4.14 28.93 22.25
C ALA A 10 4.17 27.41 22.14
N LEU A 11 3.57 26.68 23.07
CA LEU A 11 3.51 25.22 23.04
C LEU A 11 2.62 24.70 21.91
N VAL A 12 1.49 25.37 21.63
CA VAL A 12 0.58 24.99 20.53
C VAL A 12 1.18 25.31 19.15
N ALA A 13 1.99 26.37 19.04
CA ALA A 13 2.67 26.71 17.78
C ALA A 13 3.78 25.72 17.40
N VAL A 14 4.46 25.09 18.38
CA VAL A 14 5.54 24.11 18.14
C VAL A 14 5.01 22.75 17.69
N THR A 15 3.80 22.35 18.10
CA THR A 15 3.20 21.07 17.71
C THR A 15 2.73 21.03 16.25
N GLY A 16 2.52 22.17 15.59
CA GLY A 16 2.09 22.25 14.19
C GLY A 16 3.19 22.11 13.14
N LEU A 17 4.47 22.08 13.53
CA LEU A 17 5.63 22.08 12.62
C LEU A 17 6.35 20.71 12.50
N LEU A 18 5.83 19.66 13.14
CA LEU A 18 6.49 18.35 13.26
C LEU A 18 6.04 17.34 12.19
N GLY A 19 5.38 17.78 11.11
CA GLY A 19 5.05 16.93 9.98
C GLY A 19 6.25 16.73 9.05
N GLY A 20 6.69 15.48 8.84
CA GLY A 20 7.61 15.17 7.74
C GLY A 20 6.95 15.51 6.40
N CYS A 21 7.69 16.12 5.46
CA CYS A 21 7.17 16.38 4.13
C CYS A 21 7.07 15.06 3.35
N VAL A 22 5.87 14.77 2.84
CA VAL A 22 5.62 13.65 1.93
C VAL A 22 5.04 14.22 0.64
N THR A 23 5.54 13.77 -0.49
CA THR A 23 4.99 14.08 -1.83
C THR A 23 4.52 12.79 -2.46
N SER A 24 3.35 12.81 -3.11
CA SER A 24 2.80 11.68 -3.84
C SER A 24 2.44 12.10 -5.26
N THR A 25 2.73 11.23 -6.21
CA THR A 25 2.34 11.36 -7.62
C THR A 25 1.58 10.10 -8.00
N VAL A 26 0.49 10.24 -8.74
CA VAL A 26 -0.34 9.13 -9.21
C VAL A 26 -0.48 9.23 -10.72
N ASP A 27 -0.29 8.11 -11.40
CA ASP A 27 -0.55 7.94 -12.83
C ASP A 27 -1.59 6.82 -13.02
N GLU A 28 -2.61 7.09 -13.82
CA GLU A 28 -3.69 6.14 -14.13
C GLU A 28 -3.78 5.92 -15.65
N MET A 29 -3.83 4.66 -16.06
CA MET A 29 -4.09 4.25 -17.43
C MET A 29 -5.29 3.30 -17.45
N VAL A 30 -6.40 3.73 -18.05
CA VAL A 30 -7.59 2.89 -18.26
C VAL A 30 -7.60 2.44 -19.72
N PHE A 31 -7.60 1.13 -19.95
CA PHE A 31 -7.61 0.55 -21.31
C PHE A 31 -9.04 0.25 -21.78
N ASN A 32 -9.87 -0.24 -20.88
CA ASN A 32 -11.30 -0.44 -21.08
C ASN A 32 -12.03 0.09 -19.86
N THR A 33 -13.08 0.88 -20.09
CA THR A 33 -13.97 1.25 -18.99
C THR A 33 -14.75 -0.01 -18.60
N PRO A 34 -14.60 -0.50 -17.36
CA PRO A 34 -15.37 -1.65 -16.93
C PRO A 34 -16.85 -1.32 -17.06
N THR A 35 -17.60 -2.15 -17.76
CA THR A 35 -19.06 -2.07 -17.74
C THR A 35 -19.53 -2.74 -16.45
N LEU A 36 -19.45 -2.01 -15.36
CA LEU A 36 -19.95 -2.45 -14.06
C LEU A 36 -21.49 -2.48 -14.09
N GLU A 37 -22.04 -3.37 -14.89
CA GLU A 37 -23.47 -3.73 -14.75
C GLU A 37 -23.64 -4.49 -13.44
N SER A 38 -23.81 -3.73 -12.35
CA SER A 38 -24.02 -4.18 -10.96
C SER A 38 -22.93 -5.06 -10.34
N MET A 39 -22.04 -4.44 -9.54
CA MET A 39 -21.17 -5.15 -8.59
C MET A 39 -21.93 -5.70 -7.36
N GLU A 40 -23.25 -5.77 -7.40
CA GLU A 40 -24.08 -6.16 -6.23
C GLU A 40 -23.76 -7.56 -5.67
N ASP A 41 -23.01 -8.38 -6.38
CA ASP A 41 -22.61 -9.72 -5.95
C ASP A 41 -21.19 -10.09 -6.38
N ALA A 42 -20.44 -9.15 -6.93
CA ALA A 42 -19.08 -9.38 -7.41
C ALA A 42 -18.04 -9.25 -6.31
N SER A 43 -17.00 -10.05 -6.38
CA SER A 43 -15.86 -9.90 -5.50
C SER A 43 -14.59 -9.48 -6.26
N VAL A 44 -13.73 -8.79 -5.54
CA VAL A 44 -12.41 -8.35 -6.03
C VAL A 44 -11.35 -8.98 -5.16
N VAL A 45 -10.34 -9.58 -5.78
CA VAL A 45 -9.17 -10.07 -5.05
C VAL A 45 -7.99 -9.12 -5.24
N ILE A 46 -7.30 -8.81 -4.16
CA ILE A 46 -6.07 -7.99 -4.18
C ILE A 46 -4.89 -8.88 -3.80
N LEU A 47 -3.94 -8.98 -4.71
CA LEU A 47 -2.77 -9.84 -4.58
C LEU A 47 -1.48 -9.03 -4.67
N GLY A 48 -0.47 -9.41 -3.90
CA GLY A 48 0.89 -8.92 -4.04
C GLY A 48 1.72 -9.81 -4.96
N ARG A 49 2.66 -9.19 -5.68
CA ARG A 49 3.64 -9.93 -6.46
C ARG A 49 4.58 -10.72 -5.55
N ARG A 50 4.81 -11.97 -5.91
CA ARG A 50 5.72 -12.87 -5.22
C ARG A 50 6.85 -13.31 -6.14
N HIS A 51 8.03 -13.44 -5.58
CA HIS A 51 9.18 -14.01 -6.29
C HIS A 51 9.68 -15.25 -5.55
N ALA A 52 9.56 -16.41 -6.21
CA ALA A 52 10.03 -17.72 -5.73
C ALA A 52 9.49 -18.15 -4.35
N SER A 53 9.93 -17.55 -3.27
CA SER A 53 9.54 -17.87 -1.90
C SER A 53 9.36 -16.61 -1.02
N ASP A 54 9.76 -15.46 -1.53
CA ASP A 54 9.70 -14.19 -0.81
C ASP A 54 8.67 -13.25 -1.47
N TYR A 55 8.09 -12.35 -0.67
CA TYR A 55 7.24 -11.30 -1.19
C TYR A 55 8.11 -10.18 -1.77
N GLU A 56 7.87 -9.79 -3.01
CA GLU A 56 8.41 -8.54 -3.54
C GLU A 56 7.59 -7.35 -3.04
N THR A 57 6.27 -7.50 -2.98
CA THR A 57 5.36 -6.51 -2.40
C THR A 57 5.05 -6.85 -0.96
N GLU A 58 5.16 -5.88 -0.05
CA GLU A 58 4.97 -6.10 1.39
C GLU A 58 3.52 -6.50 1.70
N PRO A 59 3.29 -7.60 2.45
CA PRO A 59 1.94 -8.07 2.79
C PRO A 59 1.09 -7.06 3.56
N ASP A 60 1.74 -6.22 4.38
CA ASP A 60 1.05 -5.17 5.14
C ASP A 60 0.57 -4.03 4.22
N PHE A 61 1.25 -3.78 3.10
CA PHE A 61 0.80 -2.84 2.09
C PHE A 61 -0.44 -3.37 1.36
N ILE A 62 -0.41 -4.65 0.92
CA ILE A 62 -1.57 -5.30 0.29
C ILE A 62 -2.80 -5.25 1.19
N LYS A 63 -2.61 -5.58 2.49
CA LYS A 63 -3.68 -5.49 3.47
C LYS A 63 -4.19 -4.05 3.64
N CYS A 64 -3.30 -3.07 3.68
CA CYS A 64 -3.66 -1.66 3.79
C CYS A 64 -4.57 -1.23 2.64
N VAL A 65 -4.18 -1.55 1.39
CA VAL A 65 -4.97 -1.22 0.20
C VAL A 65 -6.32 -1.93 0.22
N GLY A 66 -6.35 -3.22 0.56
CA GLY A 66 -7.60 -3.97 0.69
C GLY A 66 -8.55 -3.37 1.74
N ASP A 67 -8.03 -3.02 2.91
CA ASP A 67 -8.79 -2.36 3.98
C ASP A 67 -9.29 -0.96 3.54
N HIS A 68 -8.51 -0.23 2.75
CA HIS A 68 -8.89 1.09 2.23
C HIS A 68 -10.05 0.98 1.24
N VAL A 69 -9.93 0.10 0.26
CA VAL A 69 -10.97 -0.14 -0.76
C VAL A 69 -12.26 -0.64 -0.10
N SER A 70 -12.18 -1.62 0.79
CA SER A 70 -13.33 -2.17 1.52
C SER A 70 -14.08 -1.15 2.38
N ARG A 71 -13.37 -0.15 2.94
CA ARG A 71 -14.00 0.95 3.69
C ARG A 71 -14.66 1.98 2.79
N GLY A 72 -14.08 2.24 1.63
CA GLY A 72 -14.55 3.24 0.68
C GLY A 72 -15.76 2.78 -0.13
N ASN A 73 -15.82 1.50 -0.47
CA ASN A 73 -16.96 0.89 -1.17
C ASN A 73 -17.38 -0.40 -0.46
N ARG A 74 -18.56 -0.38 0.19
CA ARG A 74 -19.10 -1.52 0.95
C ARG A 74 -19.87 -2.52 0.09
N ASP A 75 -20.16 -2.15 -1.15
CA ASP A 75 -20.89 -3.00 -2.09
C ASP A 75 -19.93 -3.97 -2.81
N VAL A 76 -18.61 -3.72 -2.69
CA VAL A 76 -17.57 -4.60 -3.23
C VAL A 76 -17.03 -5.51 -2.14
N GLU A 77 -17.13 -6.82 -2.33
CA GLU A 77 -16.50 -7.80 -1.47
C GLU A 77 -15.02 -7.92 -1.81
N ILE A 78 -14.13 -7.62 -0.86
CA ILE A 78 -12.69 -7.79 -1.03
C ILE A 78 -12.26 -9.14 -0.46
N ILE A 79 -11.81 -10.05 -1.34
CA ILE A 79 -11.22 -11.32 -0.95
C ILE A 79 -9.76 -11.08 -0.57
N GLY A 80 -9.41 -11.46 0.66
CA GLY A 80 -8.03 -11.39 1.14
C GLY A 80 -7.10 -12.34 0.38
N GLU A 81 -5.84 -11.93 0.19
CA GLU A 81 -4.83 -12.71 -0.54
C GLU A 81 -4.72 -14.16 -0.05
N LEU A 82 -4.66 -14.37 1.27
CA LEU A 82 -4.53 -15.71 1.86
C LEU A 82 -5.78 -16.58 1.63
N ASP A 83 -6.97 -15.99 1.72
CA ASP A 83 -8.23 -16.69 1.50
C ASP A 83 -8.36 -17.13 0.04
N PHE A 84 -7.99 -16.24 -0.89
CA PHE A 84 -7.96 -16.56 -2.31
C PHE A 84 -6.96 -17.67 -2.64
N MET A 85 -5.74 -17.60 -2.11
CA MET A 85 -4.73 -18.63 -2.30
C MET A 85 -5.17 -19.99 -1.75
N ASN A 86 -5.74 -20.02 -0.55
CA ASN A 86 -6.26 -21.24 0.06
C ASN A 86 -7.39 -21.85 -0.77
N ALA A 87 -8.30 -21.01 -1.28
CA ALA A 87 -9.39 -21.46 -2.14
C ALA A 87 -8.89 -22.07 -3.45
N LEU A 88 -7.84 -21.49 -4.03
CA LEU A 88 -7.25 -21.93 -5.31
C LEU A 88 -6.07 -22.92 -5.14
N TYR A 89 -5.86 -23.46 -3.94
CA TYR A 89 -4.82 -24.47 -3.76
C TYR A 89 -5.03 -25.66 -4.74
N PRO A 90 -3.96 -26.17 -5.40
CA PRO A 90 -2.52 -25.83 -5.28
C PRO A 90 -2.03 -24.83 -6.36
N TRP A 91 -2.90 -24.15 -7.10
CA TRP A 91 -2.51 -23.34 -8.28
C TRP A 91 -1.91 -21.97 -7.94
N PHE A 92 -2.16 -21.46 -6.74
CA PHE A 92 -1.64 -20.18 -6.27
C PHE A 92 -0.61 -20.29 -5.13
N GLU A 93 0.02 -21.45 -5.00
CA GLU A 93 1.17 -21.60 -4.11
C GLU A 93 2.41 -20.86 -4.67
N PRO A 94 3.41 -20.50 -3.84
CA PRO A 94 4.58 -19.73 -4.27
C PRO A 94 5.32 -20.31 -5.50
N ARG A 95 5.20 -21.62 -5.74
CA ARG A 95 5.84 -22.30 -6.88
C ARG A 95 4.95 -22.41 -8.11
N THR A 96 3.66 -22.24 -7.96
CA THR A 96 2.66 -22.50 -9.02
C THR A 96 1.88 -21.27 -9.39
N ALA A 97 1.88 -20.22 -8.53
CA ALA A 97 1.23 -18.98 -8.81
C ALA A 97 1.80 -18.33 -10.08
N PRO A 98 0.95 -17.72 -10.90
CA PRO A 98 1.42 -16.95 -12.04
C PRO A 98 2.32 -15.80 -11.60
N LEU A 99 3.37 -15.53 -12.35
CA LEU A 99 4.29 -14.42 -12.08
C LEU A 99 3.80 -13.10 -12.70
N ARG A 100 2.84 -13.17 -13.60
CA ARG A 100 2.26 -11.99 -14.29
C ARG A 100 0.77 -12.20 -14.49
N PRO A 101 -0.03 -11.14 -14.47
CA PRO A 101 -1.47 -11.21 -14.73
C PRO A 101 -1.81 -11.98 -16.01
N ALA A 102 -1.08 -11.74 -17.10
CA ALA A 102 -1.27 -12.43 -18.38
C ALA A 102 -1.05 -13.97 -18.35
N ASP A 103 -0.38 -14.50 -17.32
CA ASP A 103 -0.20 -15.94 -17.17
C ASP A 103 -1.43 -16.63 -16.55
N ILE A 104 -2.39 -15.85 -16.06
CA ILE A 104 -3.65 -16.32 -15.46
C ILE A 104 -4.51 -17.04 -16.50
N ASP A 105 -4.52 -16.60 -17.74
CA ASP A 105 -5.26 -17.28 -18.81
C ASP A 105 -4.98 -18.78 -18.87
N ARG A 106 -3.71 -19.15 -18.64
CA ARG A 106 -3.31 -20.57 -18.63
C ARG A 106 -3.92 -21.32 -17.45
N LEU A 107 -4.13 -20.66 -16.32
CA LEU A 107 -4.80 -21.25 -15.15
C LEU A 107 -6.31 -21.38 -15.38
N LEU A 108 -6.92 -20.40 -16.03
CA LEU A 108 -8.36 -20.41 -16.35
C LEU A 108 -8.75 -21.54 -17.30
N LEU A 109 -7.81 -22.09 -18.06
CA LEU A 109 -8.03 -23.31 -18.86
C LEU A 109 -8.18 -24.57 -18.01
N GLN A 110 -7.86 -24.51 -16.72
CA GLN A 110 -8.03 -25.64 -15.79
C GLN A 110 -9.46 -25.64 -15.25
N PRO A 111 -10.31 -26.64 -15.58
CA PRO A 111 -11.71 -26.64 -15.12
C PRO A 111 -11.89 -26.46 -13.61
N PRO A 112 -11.06 -27.07 -12.73
CA PRO A 112 -11.21 -26.84 -11.29
C PRO A 112 -10.92 -25.40 -10.84
N VAL A 113 -10.06 -24.68 -11.55
CA VAL A 113 -9.77 -23.27 -11.24
C VAL A 113 -10.94 -22.39 -11.62
N ALA A 114 -11.49 -22.57 -12.81
CA ALA A 114 -12.65 -21.84 -13.28
C ALA A 114 -13.86 -22.04 -12.35
N GLU A 115 -14.11 -23.30 -11.91
CA GLU A 115 -15.18 -23.59 -10.96
C GLU A 115 -14.98 -22.88 -9.60
N LYS A 116 -13.76 -22.89 -9.08
CA LYS A 116 -13.43 -22.23 -7.81
C LYS A 116 -13.60 -20.73 -7.90
N LEU A 117 -13.15 -20.09 -8.99
CA LEU A 117 -13.35 -18.66 -9.23
C LEU A 117 -14.82 -18.30 -9.36
N ALA A 118 -15.61 -19.11 -10.07
CA ALA A 118 -17.04 -18.90 -10.16
C ALA A 118 -17.74 -19.01 -8.78
N ASN A 119 -17.31 -19.94 -7.92
CA ASN A 119 -17.80 -20.07 -6.55
C ASN A 119 -17.44 -18.89 -5.66
N LEU A 120 -16.28 -18.27 -5.88
CA LEU A 120 -15.85 -17.05 -5.19
C LEU A 120 -16.50 -15.79 -5.75
N LYS A 121 -17.20 -15.89 -6.89
CA LYS A 121 -17.79 -14.76 -7.63
C LYS A 121 -16.75 -13.67 -7.94
N THR A 122 -15.50 -14.07 -8.18
CA THR A 122 -14.39 -13.14 -8.41
C THR A 122 -14.47 -12.60 -9.84
N GLU A 123 -14.72 -11.31 -9.98
CA GLU A 123 -14.75 -10.62 -11.27
C GLU A 123 -13.43 -9.96 -11.60
N TYR A 124 -12.83 -9.31 -10.62
CA TYR A 124 -11.57 -8.59 -10.82
C TYR A 124 -10.46 -9.10 -9.93
N MET A 125 -9.28 -9.10 -10.50
CA MET A 125 -8.04 -9.30 -9.76
C MET A 125 -7.18 -8.04 -9.87
N ILE A 126 -6.79 -7.50 -8.74
CA ILE A 126 -5.87 -6.40 -8.63
C ILE A 126 -4.52 -6.96 -8.20
N TRP A 127 -3.54 -6.86 -9.08
CA TRP A 127 -2.19 -7.38 -8.85
C TRP A 127 -1.25 -6.21 -8.58
N ILE A 128 -0.76 -6.11 -7.33
CA ILE A 128 0.10 -5.03 -6.90
C ILE A 128 1.56 -5.48 -6.92
N ASP A 129 2.39 -4.70 -7.61
CA ASP A 129 3.84 -4.82 -7.68
C ASP A 129 4.50 -3.57 -7.14
N GLY A 130 5.60 -3.70 -6.45
CA GLY A 130 6.34 -2.58 -5.90
C GLY A 130 6.79 -2.77 -4.47
N SER A 131 7.51 -1.79 -3.96
CA SER A 131 8.07 -1.84 -2.61
C SER A 131 8.37 -0.45 -2.06
N THR A 132 8.58 -0.40 -0.75
CA THR A 132 9.14 0.79 -0.07
C THR A 132 10.61 0.57 0.22
N VAL A 133 11.45 1.46 -0.27
CA VAL A 133 12.90 1.42 -0.04
C VAL A 133 13.38 2.62 0.76
N GLN A 134 14.34 2.38 1.64
CA GLN A 134 15.02 3.46 2.32
C GLN A 134 16.10 4.04 1.41
N THR A 135 16.08 5.35 1.28
CA THR A 135 17.07 6.13 0.51
C THR A 135 17.84 7.07 1.42
N ASN A 136 19.04 7.46 1.00
CA ASN A 136 19.83 8.55 1.59
C ASN A 136 19.78 8.66 3.12
N ALA A 137 20.55 7.84 3.83
CA ALA A 137 20.74 8.02 5.26
C ALA A 137 21.98 8.90 5.53
N SER A 138 21.81 9.89 6.40
CA SER A 138 22.87 10.85 6.76
C SER A 138 22.71 11.31 8.20
N GLY A 139 23.79 11.77 8.79
CA GLY A 139 23.79 12.33 10.12
C GLY A 139 24.82 11.72 11.05
N SER A 140 24.88 12.23 12.27
CA SER A 140 25.75 11.75 13.33
C SER A 140 25.07 11.93 14.68
N MET A 141 25.17 10.90 15.50
CA MET A 141 24.61 10.89 16.85
C MET A 141 25.63 10.33 17.82
N SER A 142 25.86 11.02 18.93
CA SER A 142 26.74 10.59 20.00
C SER A 142 25.95 10.47 21.30
N CYS A 143 26.08 9.32 21.96
CA CYS A 143 25.42 9.06 23.24
C CYS A 143 26.49 8.82 24.32
N GLY A 144 26.25 9.32 25.51
CA GLY A 144 27.17 9.16 26.63
C GLY A 144 26.45 9.02 27.97
N VAL A 145 27.17 8.49 28.95
CA VAL A 145 26.72 8.36 30.34
C VAL A 145 27.71 9.11 31.21
N GLY A 146 27.20 9.96 32.10
CA GLY A 146 28.01 10.75 33.03
C GLY A 146 27.36 10.83 34.41
N PRO A 147 27.97 11.56 35.36
CA PRO A 147 27.46 11.70 36.74
C PRO A 147 26.07 12.34 36.79
N GLY A 148 25.63 13.05 35.73
CA GLY A 148 24.32 13.70 35.62
C GLY A 148 23.27 12.87 34.88
N GLY A 149 23.58 11.63 34.43
CA GLY A 149 22.69 10.76 33.67
C GLY A 149 23.24 10.36 32.31
N ALA A 150 22.38 9.69 31.50
CA ALA A 150 22.68 9.33 30.13
C ALA A 150 21.96 10.26 29.16
N GLY A 151 22.54 10.55 28.02
CA GLY A 151 21.94 11.37 27.00
C GLY A 151 22.59 11.23 25.63
N CYS A 152 21.84 11.54 24.59
CA CYS A 152 22.30 11.59 23.21
C CYS A 152 22.22 13.02 22.66
N PHE A 153 23.20 13.36 21.82
CA PHE A 153 23.19 14.62 21.08
C PHE A 153 23.58 14.37 19.64
N GLY A 154 22.78 14.92 18.73
CA GLY A 154 23.04 14.77 17.30
C GLY A 154 21.78 14.89 16.45
N PHE A 155 21.94 14.53 15.19
CA PHE A 155 20.88 14.59 14.20
C PHE A 155 21.06 13.47 13.18
N GLY A 156 19.98 12.79 12.85
CA GLY A 156 19.90 11.81 11.77
C GLY A 156 18.79 12.16 10.79
N THR A 157 18.96 11.79 9.54
CA THR A 157 17.94 11.93 8.50
C THR A 157 18.03 10.75 7.54
N TRP A 158 16.88 10.30 7.03
CA TRP A 158 16.79 9.30 5.98
C TRP A 158 15.55 9.51 5.13
N GLY A 159 15.68 9.22 3.84
CA GLY A 159 14.58 9.20 2.91
C GLY A 159 13.93 7.82 2.82
N ASN A 160 12.67 7.78 2.44
CA ASN A 160 11.99 6.59 1.98
C ASN A 160 11.24 6.92 0.69
N ASP A 161 11.31 6.02 -0.27
CA ASP A 161 10.57 6.08 -1.53
C ASP A 161 9.72 4.82 -1.64
N SER A 162 8.44 4.99 -1.98
CA SER A 162 7.46 3.93 -2.18
C SER A 162 6.93 4.02 -3.59
N ASP A 163 7.20 3.02 -4.40
CA ASP A 163 6.72 2.91 -5.77
C ASP A 163 5.90 1.63 -5.91
N TYR A 164 4.62 1.79 -6.25
CA TYR A 164 3.70 0.67 -6.44
C TYR A 164 2.89 0.85 -7.72
N GLU A 165 2.67 -0.25 -8.41
CA GLU A 165 1.80 -0.35 -9.58
C GLU A 165 0.75 -1.44 -9.32
N ALA A 166 -0.51 -1.13 -9.56
CA ALA A 166 -1.62 -2.07 -9.55
C ALA A 166 -2.10 -2.32 -10.98
N THR A 167 -2.05 -3.57 -11.43
CA THR A 167 -2.66 -4.03 -12.68
C THR A 167 -4.02 -4.63 -12.38
N ILE A 168 -5.05 -4.17 -13.07
CA ILE A 168 -6.43 -4.62 -12.89
C ILE A 168 -6.78 -5.57 -14.05
N TRP A 169 -7.10 -6.80 -13.69
CA TRP A 169 -7.43 -7.88 -14.60
C TRP A 169 -8.90 -8.26 -14.44
N ASP A 170 -9.63 -8.33 -15.56
CA ASP A 170 -11.00 -8.81 -15.62
C ASP A 170 -11.01 -10.30 -15.97
N PHE A 171 -11.63 -11.13 -15.12
CA PHE A 171 -11.76 -12.56 -15.35
C PHE A 171 -12.79 -12.93 -16.42
N THR A 172 -13.79 -12.07 -16.65
CA THR A 172 -14.82 -12.27 -17.66
C THR A 172 -14.26 -12.03 -19.05
N ASP A 173 -13.63 -10.90 -19.24
CA ASP A 173 -13.01 -10.50 -20.51
C ASP A 173 -11.64 -11.14 -20.72
N LYS A 174 -11.05 -11.71 -19.66
CA LYS A 174 -9.70 -12.29 -19.65
C LYS A 174 -8.66 -11.30 -20.17
N ALA A 175 -8.75 -10.07 -19.72
CA ALA A 175 -7.93 -8.97 -20.18
C ALA A 175 -7.53 -8.03 -19.05
N GLU A 176 -6.40 -7.36 -19.24
CA GLU A 176 -6.03 -6.20 -18.44
C GLU A 176 -6.95 -5.03 -18.83
N VAL A 177 -7.67 -4.48 -17.87
CA VAL A 177 -8.64 -3.40 -18.09
C VAL A 177 -8.14 -2.06 -17.57
N GLY A 178 -7.15 -2.06 -16.72
CA GLY A 178 -6.56 -0.82 -16.21
C GLY A 178 -5.26 -1.04 -15.45
N ARG A 179 -4.55 0.06 -15.25
CA ARG A 179 -3.32 0.12 -14.49
C ARG A 179 -3.26 1.43 -13.73
N VAL A 180 -2.89 1.37 -12.47
CA VAL A 180 -2.71 2.52 -11.60
C VAL A 180 -1.34 2.44 -10.96
N SER A 181 -0.58 3.53 -10.97
CA SER A 181 0.69 3.60 -10.26
C SER A 181 0.73 4.77 -9.28
N THR A 182 1.44 4.59 -8.19
CA THR A 182 1.70 5.64 -7.21
C THR A 182 3.18 5.66 -6.86
N SER A 183 3.76 6.86 -6.87
CA SER A 183 5.12 7.12 -6.40
C SER A 183 5.05 8.13 -5.26
N THR A 184 5.56 7.76 -4.11
CA THR A 184 5.52 8.59 -2.90
C THR A 184 6.90 8.66 -2.29
N SER A 185 7.39 9.85 -2.02
CA SER A 185 8.67 10.08 -1.38
C SER A 185 8.53 10.95 -0.12
N GLY A 186 9.39 10.72 0.85
CA GLY A 186 9.38 11.51 2.08
C GLY A 186 10.67 11.40 2.87
N GLN A 187 10.92 12.44 3.66
CA GLN A 187 12.11 12.58 4.46
C GLN A 187 11.77 12.46 5.95
N SER A 188 12.45 11.55 6.62
CA SER A 188 12.36 11.32 8.06
C SER A 188 13.56 11.93 8.78
N TYR A 189 13.36 12.32 10.04
CA TYR A 189 14.35 13.02 10.85
C TYR A 189 14.42 12.42 12.25
N MET A 190 15.60 12.44 12.85
CA MET A 190 15.82 12.01 14.24
C MET A 190 16.73 13.01 14.96
N PRO A 191 16.18 14.14 15.45
CA PRO A 191 16.92 15.02 16.34
C PRO A 191 17.12 14.35 17.70
N ALA A 192 18.29 14.56 18.30
CA ALA A 192 18.62 14.12 19.65
C ALA A 192 19.19 15.28 20.47
N VAL A 193 18.45 15.67 21.49
CA VAL A 193 18.87 16.61 22.54
C VAL A 193 18.48 15.95 23.85
N VAL A 194 19.35 15.12 24.41
CA VAL A 194 19.16 14.20 25.54
C VAL A 194 18.48 12.88 25.12
N VAL A 195 17.35 12.90 24.44
CA VAL A 195 16.65 11.72 23.93
C VAL A 195 16.44 11.85 22.43
N PRO A 196 16.76 10.83 21.61
CA PRO A 196 16.43 10.83 20.19
C PRO A 196 14.90 10.73 19.99
N ILE A 197 14.34 11.62 19.18
CA ILE A 197 12.91 11.64 18.85
C ILE A 197 12.75 11.43 17.35
N PRO A 198 12.30 10.25 16.89
CA PRO A 198 12.09 10.03 15.47
C PRO A 198 10.83 10.74 14.97
N ILE A 199 10.98 11.51 13.89
CA ILE A 199 9.91 12.14 13.12
C ILE A 199 9.87 11.40 11.78
N ILE A 200 8.93 10.46 11.65
CA ILE A 200 8.86 9.53 10.52
C ILE A 200 7.88 10.06 9.49
N ALA A 201 8.32 10.17 8.24
CA ALA A 201 7.45 10.43 7.11
C ALA A 201 6.63 9.16 6.78
N PRO A 202 5.28 9.21 6.76
CA PRO A 202 4.43 8.03 6.56
C PRO A 202 4.31 7.67 5.06
N VAL A 203 5.44 7.49 4.38
CA VAL A 203 5.52 7.32 2.91
C VAL A 203 4.68 6.13 2.42
N LYS A 204 4.88 4.95 3.02
CA LYS A 204 4.11 3.75 2.66
C LYS A 204 2.60 3.89 2.93
N GLY A 205 2.23 4.55 4.04
CA GLY A 205 0.82 4.83 4.34
C GLY A 205 0.19 5.76 3.30
N THR A 206 0.91 6.84 2.94
CA THR A 206 0.44 7.78 1.90
C THR A 206 0.33 7.08 0.53
N ALA A 207 1.28 6.21 0.17
CA ALA A 207 1.19 5.41 -1.05
C ALA A 207 -0.03 4.47 -1.04
N CYS A 208 -0.31 3.83 0.10
CA CYS A 208 -1.50 2.98 0.27
C CYS A 208 -2.80 3.77 0.09
N ASP A 209 -2.93 4.94 0.73
CA ASP A 209 -4.11 5.78 0.60
C ASP A 209 -4.28 6.26 -0.85
N SER A 210 -3.20 6.73 -1.48
CA SER A 210 -3.23 7.20 -2.87
C SER A 210 -3.63 6.09 -3.85
N LEU A 211 -3.06 4.88 -3.72
CA LEU A 211 -3.41 3.75 -4.57
C LEU A 211 -4.84 3.27 -4.30
N GLY A 212 -5.25 3.23 -3.03
CA GLY A 212 -6.60 2.85 -2.63
C GLY A 212 -7.68 3.78 -3.17
N ASP A 213 -7.43 5.10 -3.14
CA ASP A 213 -8.35 6.11 -3.69
C ASP A 213 -8.53 5.93 -5.21
N GLN A 214 -7.45 5.68 -5.95
CA GLN A 214 -7.52 5.44 -7.39
C GLN A 214 -8.25 4.14 -7.74
N LEU A 215 -8.00 3.08 -6.98
CA LEU A 215 -8.73 1.82 -7.15
C LEU A 215 -10.23 1.98 -6.85
N LEU A 216 -10.58 2.75 -5.82
CA LEU A 216 -11.98 3.10 -5.54
C LEU A 216 -12.61 3.89 -6.69
N GLN A 217 -11.89 4.86 -7.24
CA GLN A 217 -12.35 5.62 -8.39
C GLN A 217 -12.56 4.71 -9.59
N PHE A 218 -11.60 3.83 -9.90
CA PHE A 218 -11.71 2.85 -10.98
C PHE A 218 -12.93 1.94 -10.79
N LEU A 219 -13.09 1.36 -9.60
CA LEU A 219 -14.21 0.47 -9.26
C LEU A 219 -15.57 1.18 -9.18
N SER A 220 -15.58 2.52 -9.07
CA SER A 220 -16.80 3.34 -9.02
C SER A 220 -17.15 3.98 -10.37
N SER A 221 -16.22 4.03 -11.33
CA SER A 221 -16.38 4.73 -12.62
C SER A 221 -17.29 3.99 -13.62
N GLY A 222 -17.87 2.87 -13.23
CA GLY A 222 -18.83 2.11 -14.01
C GLY A 222 -20.26 2.68 -14.02
N TYR A 223 -20.45 3.92 -13.54
CA TYR A 223 -21.73 4.63 -13.56
C TYR A 223 -21.77 5.72 -14.62
#